data_5287283cdb409d70156c65c197e14626
#
_entry.id   5287283cdb409d70156c65c197e14626
#
_cell.length_a   1.000
_cell.length_b   1.000
_cell.length_c   1.000
_cell.angle_alpha   90.00
_cell.angle_beta   90.00
_cell.angle_gamma   90.00
#
_symmetry.space_group_name_H-M   'P 1'
#
loop_
_entity.id
_entity.type
_entity.pdbx_description
1 polymer ?
#
loop_
_entity_poly.entity_id
_entity_poly.type
_entity_poly.pdbx_seq_one_letter_code
_entity_poly.pdbx_strand_id
1 'polypeptide(L)'
;RNILGQLPSEEAACAAVSSSSRNGSQKDILQFVSSLMKLVRKNHWYIVMPGQLSDGKPKTNLSLVLITQHRVIGLKCYGYGGSLTNNGKAADWTQKLDKTTKAIHSPLPDQTAQQAALASLLPQLNASQVEVFSVFTTPGVQLINCSGLNCFTSVSLLEKLQSSSADCAGPLQPKELGTALEAMKPDPPAKNRQ
;
A
#
# COMPACT_ATOMS: atom_id res chain seq x y z
N ARG A 1 -42.81 2.49 24.51
CA ARG A 1 -41.98 3.49 23.73
C ARG A 1 -40.93 2.70 23.01
N ASN A 2 -41.10 2.54 21.71
CA ASN A 2 -40.18 1.84 20.81
C ASN A 2 -38.97 2.72 20.51
N ILE A 3 -37.78 2.23 20.81
CA ILE A 3 -36.55 2.77 20.26
C ILE A 3 -36.14 1.80 19.16
N LEU A 4 -36.62 2.03 17.94
CA LEU A 4 -36.11 1.44 16.73
C LEU A 4 -34.82 2.19 16.37
N GLY A 5 -33.68 1.52 16.54
CA GLY A 5 -32.42 1.98 15.96
C GLY A 5 -32.58 2.05 14.44
N GLN A 6 -32.36 3.21 13.88
CA GLN A 6 -32.35 3.40 12.44
C GLN A 6 -31.23 2.54 11.82
N LEU A 7 -31.63 1.59 10.99
CA LEU A 7 -30.75 0.93 10.04
C LEU A 7 -30.18 2.01 9.10
N PRO A 8 -28.89 1.93 8.69
CA PRO A 8 -28.33 2.84 7.70
C PRO A 8 -29.20 2.78 6.44
N SER A 9 -29.55 3.95 5.92
CA SER A 9 -30.44 4.09 4.78
C SER A 9 -29.88 3.36 3.56
N GLU A 10 -30.75 2.72 2.79
CA GLU A 10 -30.40 2.09 1.49
C GLU A 10 -29.62 3.01 0.56
N GLU A 11 -29.80 4.33 0.66
CA GLU A 11 -29.03 5.34 -0.07
C GLU A 11 -27.54 5.34 0.24
N ALA A 12 -27.14 5.12 1.50
CA ALA A 12 -25.71 5.04 1.86
C ALA A 12 -25.06 3.77 1.31
N ALA A 13 -25.79 2.65 1.29
CA ALA A 13 -25.31 1.41 0.67
C ALA A 13 -25.23 1.54 -0.86
N CYS A 14 -26.18 2.24 -1.49
CA CYS A 14 -26.20 2.48 -2.93
C CYS A 14 -25.08 3.43 -3.37
N ALA A 15 -24.76 4.46 -2.58
CA ALA A 15 -23.65 5.37 -2.85
C ALA A 15 -22.29 4.69 -2.75
N ALA A 16 -22.11 3.76 -1.80
CA ALA A 16 -20.90 2.95 -1.68
C ALA A 16 -20.70 2.01 -2.86
N VAL A 17 -21.77 1.43 -3.40
CA VAL A 17 -21.74 0.54 -4.57
C VAL A 17 -21.41 1.33 -5.84
N SER A 18 -21.89 2.55 -6.00
CA SER A 18 -21.61 3.37 -7.18
C SER A 18 -20.17 3.88 -7.24
N SER A 19 -19.49 4.06 -6.11
CA SER A 19 -18.09 4.52 -6.06
C SER A 19 -17.09 3.42 -6.44
N SER A 20 -17.46 2.14 -6.41
CA SER A 20 -16.62 1.00 -6.76
C SER A 20 -16.77 0.53 -8.22
N SER A 21 -17.49 1.26 -9.05
CA SER A 21 -17.82 0.85 -10.43
C SER A 21 -16.71 1.14 -11.46
N ARG A 22 -15.58 1.70 -11.06
CA ARG A 22 -14.47 2.08 -11.94
C ARG A 22 -13.12 1.63 -11.39
N ASN A 23 -12.12 1.53 -12.25
CA ASN A 23 -10.73 1.48 -11.84
C ASN A 23 -10.27 2.85 -11.32
N GLY A 24 -9.24 2.83 -10.50
CA GLY A 24 -8.64 4.04 -9.93
C GLY A 24 -7.83 4.85 -10.93
N SER A 25 -7.47 6.04 -10.51
CA SER A 25 -6.68 7.00 -11.28
C SER A 25 -5.45 7.44 -10.49
N GLN A 26 -4.55 8.16 -11.14
CA GLN A 26 -3.41 8.81 -10.49
C GLN A 26 -3.85 9.74 -9.35
N LYS A 27 -5.01 10.38 -9.48
CA LYS A 27 -5.59 11.22 -8.44
C LYS A 27 -5.87 10.45 -7.15
N ASP A 28 -6.36 9.23 -7.25
CA ASP A 28 -6.66 8.38 -6.09
C ASP A 28 -5.37 8.02 -5.33
N ILE A 29 -4.29 7.72 -6.06
CA ILE A 29 -2.97 7.46 -5.48
C ILE A 29 -2.44 8.71 -4.77
N LEU A 30 -2.50 9.87 -5.40
CA LEU A 30 -2.04 11.13 -4.81
C LEU A 30 -2.84 11.50 -3.56
N GLN A 31 -4.14 11.24 -3.54
CA GLN A 31 -4.98 11.47 -2.37
C GLN A 31 -4.58 10.53 -1.21
N PHE A 32 -4.32 9.27 -1.47
CA PHE A 32 -3.79 8.33 -0.49
C PHE A 32 -2.44 8.80 0.06
N VAL A 33 -1.49 9.14 -0.81
CA VAL A 33 -0.16 9.63 -0.41
C VAL A 33 -0.28 10.90 0.43
N SER A 34 -1.16 11.82 0.06
CA SER A 34 -1.41 13.05 0.84
C SER A 34 -1.89 12.75 2.26
N SER A 35 -2.79 11.78 2.42
CA SER A 35 -3.27 11.34 3.73
C SER A 35 -2.17 10.64 4.54
N LEU A 36 -1.37 9.80 3.87
CA LEU A 36 -0.22 9.13 4.48
C LEU A 36 0.82 10.15 4.99
N MET A 37 1.09 11.20 4.22
CA MET A 37 2.05 12.26 4.60
C MET A 37 1.66 13.00 5.88
N LYS A 38 0.36 13.11 6.19
CA LYS A 38 -0.10 13.66 7.48
C LYS A 38 0.34 12.78 8.64
N LEU A 39 0.22 11.45 8.51
CA LEU A 39 0.69 10.51 9.52
C LEU A 39 2.21 10.52 9.65
N VAL A 40 2.92 10.56 8.53
CA VAL A 40 4.39 10.63 8.48
C VAL A 40 4.90 11.83 9.28
N ARG A 41 4.33 13.01 9.06
CA ARG A 41 4.71 14.23 9.79
C ARG A 41 4.37 14.16 11.27
N LYS A 42 3.17 13.68 11.59
CA LYS A 42 2.71 13.56 12.98
C LYS A 42 3.58 12.62 13.82
N ASN A 43 4.06 11.52 13.22
CA ASN A 43 4.76 10.45 13.93
C ASN A 43 6.28 10.47 13.72
N HIS A 44 6.82 11.48 13.04
CA HIS A 44 8.24 11.57 12.72
C HIS A 44 8.77 10.36 11.94
N TRP A 45 7.93 9.80 11.08
CA TRP A 45 8.29 8.76 10.13
C TRP A 45 9.02 9.36 8.93
N TYR A 46 9.53 8.51 8.07
CA TYR A 46 10.16 8.91 6.82
C TYR A 46 9.52 8.19 5.64
N ILE A 47 9.42 8.86 4.50
CA ILE A 47 8.91 8.26 3.27
C ILE A 47 9.92 8.46 2.15
N VAL A 48 10.22 7.36 1.45
CA VAL A 48 11.06 7.36 0.25
C VAL A 48 10.15 7.14 -0.95
N MET A 49 10.10 8.11 -1.86
CA MET A 49 9.24 8.05 -3.04
C MET A 49 9.97 8.66 -4.24
N PRO A 50 10.02 7.96 -5.40
CA PRO A 50 9.52 6.61 -5.63
C PRO A 50 10.31 5.53 -4.87
N GLY A 51 9.69 4.36 -4.69
CA GLY A 51 10.27 3.21 -4.00
C GLY A 51 11.06 2.27 -4.92
N GLN A 52 11.55 2.75 -6.05
CA GLN A 52 12.44 2.03 -6.94
C GLN A 52 13.88 2.20 -6.46
N LEU A 53 14.42 1.16 -5.84
CA LEU A 53 15.70 1.19 -5.17
C LEU A 53 16.60 0.06 -5.71
N SER A 54 17.89 0.32 -5.76
CA SER A 54 18.88 -0.68 -6.16
C SER A 54 20.23 -0.37 -5.54
N ASP A 55 20.91 -1.42 -5.10
CA ASP A 55 22.32 -1.41 -4.77
C ASP A 55 23.03 -2.43 -5.70
N GLY A 56 22.94 -2.16 -7.02
CA GLY A 56 23.40 -3.08 -8.06
C GLY A 56 22.34 -4.13 -8.42
N LYS A 57 22.20 -5.17 -7.64
CA LYS A 57 21.13 -6.18 -7.66
C LYS A 57 20.87 -6.65 -6.23
N PRO A 58 19.63 -6.87 -5.76
CA PRO A 58 18.36 -6.75 -6.48
C PRO A 58 17.82 -5.32 -6.64
N LYS A 59 16.74 -5.20 -7.42
CA LYS A 59 15.97 -3.95 -7.58
C LYS A 59 14.60 -4.11 -6.98
N THR A 60 14.13 -3.07 -6.29
CA THR A 60 12.72 -2.98 -5.89
C THR A 60 11.90 -2.24 -6.96
N ASN A 61 10.62 -2.56 -7.02
CA ASN A 61 9.63 -1.87 -7.86
C ASN A 61 8.40 -1.52 -7.01
N LEU A 62 8.63 -0.73 -5.98
CA LEU A 62 7.61 -0.26 -5.05
C LEU A 62 7.14 1.14 -5.42
N SER A 63 5.94 1.50 -5.03
CA SER A 63 5.44 2.87 -5.19
C SER A 63 6.13 3.82 -4.22
N LEU A 64 6.31 3.40 -2.98
CA LEU A 64 7.04 4.12 -1.95
C LEU A 64 7.53 3.17 -0.85
N VAL A 65 8.43 3.66 0.00
CA VAL A 65 8.86 2.97 1.22
C VAL A 65 8.60 3.86 2.42
N LEU A 66 7.83 3.36 3.37
CA LEU A 66 7.54 4.01 4.64
C LEU A 66 8.48 3.47 5.73
N ILE A 67 9.09 4.34 6.49
CA ILE A 67 9.99 3.98 7.58
C ILE A 67 9.42 4.54 8.88
N THR A 68 9.11 3.64 9.81
CA THR A 68 8.67 3.97 11.16
C THR A 68 9.81 3.68 12.15
N GLN A 69 9.60 3.95 13.44
CA GLN A 69 10.57 3.61 14.48
C GLN A 69 10.71 2.09 14.69
N HIS A 70 9.80 1.27 14.14
CA HIS A 70 9.77 -0.17 14.38
C HIS A 70 10.04 -1.02 13.14
N ARG A 71 9.71 -0.52 11.94
CA ARG A 71 9.77 -1.31 10.70
C ARG A 71 9.92 -0.46 9.45
N VAL A 72 10.36 -1.11 8.40
CA VAL A 72 10.39 -0.58 7.04
C VAL A 72 9.32 -1.27 6.24
N ILE A 73 8.41 -0.51 5.64
CA ILE A 73 7.25 -1.01 4.93
C ILE A 73 7.29 -0.53 3.48
N GLY A 74 7.50 -1.45 2.55
CA GLY A 74 7.32 -1.18 1.14
C GLY A 74 5.85 -1.18 0.78
N LEU A 75 5.39 -0.16 0.05
CA LEU A 75 4.01 -0.07 -0.43
C LEU A 75 3.99 -0.13 -1.95
N LYS A 76 3.18 -1.03 -2.48
CA LYS A 76 2.86 -1.07 -3.91
C LYS A 76 1.39 -0.75 -4.11
N CYS A 77 1.12 0.33 -4.84
CA CYS A 77 -0.23 0.82 -5.09
C CYS A 77 -0.80 0.21 -6.37
N TYR A 78 -2.06 -0.20 -6.29
CA TYR A 78 -2.82 -0.77 -7.41
C TYR A 78 -4.10 0.03 -7.62
N GLY A 79 -4.43 0.28 -8.87
CA GLY A 79 -5.62 1.03 -9.28
C GLY A 79 -6.82 0.16 -9.67
N TYR A 80 -6.89 -1.08 -9.21
CA TYR A 80 -8.07 -1.91 -9.46
C TYR A 80 -9.26 -1.43 -8.62
N GLY A 81 -10.43 -1.34 -9.24
CA GLY A 81 -11.69 -1.02 -8.55
C GLY A 81 -12.62 -2.21 -8.45
N GLY A 82 -13.81 -1.97 -7.92
CA GLY A 82 -14.84 -3.00 -7.74
C GLY A 82 -14.52 -3.97 -6.61
N SER A 83 -14.88 -5.22 -6.80
CA SER A 83 -14.57 -6.31 -5.86
C SER A 83 -13.41 -7.15 -6.39
N LEU A 84 -12.43 -7.38 -5.56
CA LEU A 84 -11.25 -8.19 -5.86
C LEU A 84 -11.27 -9.43 -4.98
N THR A 85 -11.38 -10.60 -5.60
CA THR A 85 -11.45 -11.88 -4.88
C THR A 85 -10.15 -12.66 -5.05
N ASN A 86 -9.52 -12.99 -3.93
CA ASN A 86 -8.40 -13.92 -3.91
C ASN A 86 -8.92 -15.36 -4.07
N ASN A 87 -8.46 -16.05 -5.11
CA ASN A 87 -8.85 -17.42 -5.44
C ASN A 87 -7.85 -18.49 -4.96
N GLY A 88 -6.86 -18.09 -4.17
CA GLY A 88 -5.82 -18.97 -3.65
C GLY A 88 -4.40 -18.50 -4.00
N LYS A 89 -3.40 -19.18 -3.42
CA LYS A 89 -2.00 -18.72 -3.45
C LYS A 89 -1.38 -18.63 -4.85
N ALA A 90 -1.77 -19.51 -5.75
CA ALA A 90 -1.19 -19.63 -7.09
C ALA A 90 -2.15 -19.22 -8.21
N ALA A 91 -3.37 -18.79 -7.87
CA ALA A 91 -4.40 -18.47 -8.83
C ALA A 91 -4.46 -16.96 -9.09
N ASP A 92 -4.85 -16.59 -10.30
CA ASP A 92 -5.24 -15.22 -10.61
C ASP A 92 -6.44 -14.82 -9.73
N TRP A 93 -6.48 -13.56 -9.38
CA TRP A 93 -7.62 -12.98 -8.69
C TRP A 93 -8.75 -12.66 -9.65
N THR A 94 -9.94 -12.59 -9.14
CA THR A 94 -11.12 -12.17 -9.90
C THR A 94 -11.48 -10.73 -9.58
N GLN A 95 -11.51 -9.88 -10.59
CA GLN A 95 -12.06 -8.54 -10.51
C GLN A 95 -13.49 -8.54 -11.03
N LYS A 96 -14.44 -8.09 -10.20
CA LYS A 96 -15.80 -7.78 -10.62
C LYS A 96 -15.99 -6.26 -10.57
N LEU A 97 -16.23 -5.69 -11.75
CA LEU A 97 -16.42 -4.25 -11.93
C LEU A 97 -17.75 -4.03 -12.63
N ASP A 98 -18.76 -3.58 -11.89
CA ASP A 98 -20.14 -3.46 -12.35
C ASP A 98 -20.65 -4.79 -12.91
N LYS A 99 -20.91 -4.87 -14.22
CA LYS A 99 -21.39 -6.08 -14.90
C LYS A 99 -20.27 -6.93 -15.50
N THR A 100 -19.03 -6.49 -15.40
CA THR A 100 -17.87 -7.14 -15.98
C THR A 100 -17.08 -7.92 -14.93
N THR A 101 -16.74 -9.15 -15.27
CA THR A 101 -15.87 -10.00 -14.44
C THR A 101 -14.67 -10.42 -15.27
N LYS A 102 -13.46 -10.26 -14.74
CA LYS A 102 -12.22 -10.67 -15.39
C LYS A 102 -11.19 -11.18 -14.41
N ALA A 103 -10.27 -11.99 -14.91
CA ALA A 103 -9.07 -12.38 -14.18
C ALA A 103 -8.06 -11.23 -14.15
N ILE A 104 -7.39 -11.05 -13.02
CA ILE A 104 -6.26 -10.16 -12.83
C ILE A 104 -5.14 -10.94 -12.15
N HIS A 105 -3.89 -10.56 -12.39
CA HIS A 105 -2.78 -11.21 -11.71
C HIS A 105 -2.83 -10.98 -10.20
N SER A 106 -2.58 -12.05 -9.45
CA SER A 106 -2.44 -11.94 -8.00
C SER A 106 -1.26 -11.04 -7.65
N PRO A 107 -1.41 -10.09 -6.70
CA PRO A 107 -0.29 -9.29 -6.23
C PRO A 107 0.67 -10.08 -5.32
N LEU A 108 0.28 -11.25 -4.82
CA LEU A 108 1.02 -11.98 -3.79
C LEU A 108 2.41 -12.46 -4.22
N PRO A 109 2.63 -13.01 -5.43
CA PRO A 109 3.96 -13.40 -5.86
C PRO A 109 4.91 -12.21 -5.97
N ASP A 110 4.45 -11.08 -6.51
CA ASP A 110 5.24 -9.86 -6.59
C ASP A 110 5.51 -9.28 -5.19
N GLN A 111 4.53 -9.27 -4.31
CA GLN A 111 4.69 -8.86 -2.93
C GLN A 111 5.81 -9.63 -2.21
N THR A 112 5.85 -10.94 -2.37
CA THR A 112 6.90 -11.79 -1.81
C THR A 112 8.28 -11.46 -2.40
N ALA A 113 8.36 -11.29 -3.72
CA ALA A 113 9.60 -10.91 -4.41
C ALA A 113 10.10 -9.54 -3.99
N GLN A 114 9.21 -8.55 -3.88
CA GLN A 114 9.55 -7.20 -3.43
C GLN A 114 10.01 -7.19 -1.96
N GLN A 115 9.41 -7.99 -1.11
CA GLN A 115 9.84 -8.11 0.29
C GLN A 115 11.25 -8.67 0.40
N ALA A 116 11.58 -9.70 -0.36
CA ALA A 116 12.93 -10.25 -0.41
C ALA A 116 13.94 -9.22 -0.96
N ALA A 117 13.57 -8.49 -2.01
CA ALA A 117 14.42 -7.46 -2.59
C ALA A 117 14.68 -6.29 -1.61
N LEU A 118 13.63 -5.81 -0.95
CA LEU A 118 13.76 -4.73 0.04
C LEU A 118 14.60 -5.17 1.25
N ALA A 119 14.38 -6.37 1.77
CA ALA A 119 15.17 -6.92 2.87
C ALA A 119 16.66 -7.05 2.52
N SER A 120 16.98 -7.42 1.29
CA SER A 120 18.36 -7.49 0.81
C SER A 120 19.08 -6.15 0.79
N LEU A 121 18.36 -5.05 0.63
CA LEU A 121 18.91 -3.68 0.69
C LEU A 121 19.16 -3.21 2.13
N LEU A 122 18.62 -3.91 3.12
CA LEU A 122 18.65 -3.56 4.54
C LEU A 122 19.17 -4.74 5.39
N PRO A 123 20.41 -5.22 5.15
CA PRO A 123 20.95 -6.40 5.82
C PRO A 123 21.14 -6.21 7.33
N GLN A 124 21.17 -4.96 7.81
CA GLN A 124 21.26 -4.61 9.22
C GLN A 124 19.94 -4.81 9.99
N LEU A 125 18.81 -4.99 9.28
CA LEU A 125 17.49 -5.20 9.90
C LEU A 125 17.15 -6.69 9.96
N ASN A 126 16.36 -7.05 10.99
CA ASN A 126 15.76 -8.37 11.07
C ASN A 126 14.64 -8.54 10.03
N ALA A 127 14.42 -9.76 9.56
CA ALA A 127 13.37 -10.05 8.59
C ALA A 127 11.97 -9.61 9.05
N SER A 128 11.70 -9.65 10.37
CA SER A 128 10.43 -9.19 10.95
C SER A 128 10.23 -7.67 10.92
N GLN A 129 11.29 -6.90 10.64
CA GLN A 129 11.24 -5.43 10.56
C GLN A 129 11.01 -4.93 9.14
N VAL A 130 11.00 -5.81 8.14
CA VAL A 130 10.81 -5.46 6.72
C VAL A 130 9.56 -6.15 6.22
N GLU A 131 8.60 -5.37 5.75
CA GLU A 131 7.33 -5.85 5.19
C GLU A 131 7.02 -5.15 3.87
N VAL A 132 6.24 -5.79 3.03
CA VAL A 132 5.67 -5.19 1.81
C VAL A 132 4.16 -5.38 1.82
N PHE A 133 3.44 -4.30 1.61
CA PHE A 133 1.99 -4.26 1.54
C PHE A 133 1.52 -3.90 0.12
N SER A 134 0.48 -4.59 -0.31
CA SER A 134 -0.26 -4.24 -1.52
C SER A 134 -1.42 -3.34 -1.14
N VAL A 135 -1.49 -2.15 -1.72
CA VAL A 135 -2.49 -1.13 -1.38
C VAL A 135 -3.35 -0.83 -2.60
N PHE A 136 -4.64 -1.01 -2.45
CA PHE A 136 -5.63 -0.73 -3.49
C PHE A 136 -6.25 0.63 -3.22
N THR A 137 -5.90 1.62 -4.04
CA THR A 137 -6.19 3.04 -3.78
C THR A 137 -7.49 3.53 -4.39
N THR A 138 -8.18 2.69 -5.16
CA THR A 138 -9.47 3.05 -5.74
C THR A 138 -10.53 3.21 -4.66
N PRO A 139 -11.26 4.33 -4.61
CA PRO A 139 -12.35 4.51 -3.66
C PRO A 139 -13.41 3.41 -3.77
N GLY A 140 -13.85 2.87 -2.64
CA GLY A 140 -14.88 1.84 -2.58
C GLY A 140 -14.47 0.44 -3.02
N VAL A 141 -13.19 0.20 -3.33
CA VAL A 141 -12.70 -1.15 -3.65
C VAL A 141 -12.90 -2.10 -2.46
N GLN A 142 -13.33 -3.32 -2.77
CA GLN A 142 -13.56 -4.37 -1.78
C GLN A 142 -12.56 -5.51 -1.99
N LEU A 143 -11.95 -5.97 -0.90
CA LEU A 143 -11.03 -7.09 -0.91
C LEU A 143 -11.71 -8.30 -0.26
N ILE A 144 -11.79 -9.41 -0.98
CA ILE A 144 -12.48 -10.64 -0.56
C ILE A 144 -11.44 -11.75 -0.44
N ASN A 145 -11.47 -12.48 0.68
CA ASN A 145 -10.52 -13.54 1.02
C ASN A 145 -9.06 -13.06 1.09
N CYS A 146 -8.84 -11.84 1.56
CA CYS A 146 -7.51 -11.23 1.64
C CYS A 146 -7.00 -11.03 3.07
N SER A 147 -7.71 -11.54 4.07
CA SER A 147 -7.33 -11.39 5.48
C SER A 147 -5.94 -11.99 5.75
N GLY A 148 -5.10 -11.26 6.46
CA GLY A 148 -3.75 -11.70 6.82
C GLY A 148 -2.72 -11.74 5.69
N LEU A 149 -3.06 -11.25 4.50
CA LEU A 149 -2.18 -11.29 3.32
C LEU A 149 -1.41 -9.99 3.06
N ASN A 150 -1.44 -9.04 3.99
CA ASN A 150 -0.85 -7.71 3.81
C ASN A 150 -1.37 -6.98 2.56
N CYS A 151 -2.65 -7.18 2.27
CA CYS A 151 -3.40 -6.48 1.23
C CYS A 151 -4.40 -5.54 1.90
N PHE A 152 -4.37 -4.28 1.53
CA PHE A 152 -5.16 -3.24 2.18
C PHE A 152 -5.84 -2.33 1.15
N THR A 153 -6.98 -1.77 1.53
CA THR A 153 -7.49 -0.56 0.91
C THR A 153 -6.77 0.66 1.49
N SER A 154 -6.87 1.81 0.84
CA SER A 154 -6.32 3.06 1.40
C SER A 154 -6.82 3.33 2.81
N VAL A 155 -8.12 3.15 3.03
CA VAL A 155 -8.75 3.39 4.34
C VAL A 155 -8.24 2.42 5.39
N SER A 156 -8.25 1.11 5.11
CA SER A 156 -7.84 0.10 6.07
C SER A 156 -6.35 0.19 6.43
N LEU A 157 -5.49 0.58 5.48
CA LEU A 157 -4.08 0.78 5.78
C LEU A 157 -3.86 2.02 6.66
N LEU A 158 -4.52 3.13 6.35
CA LEU A 158 -4.38 4.34 7.17
C LEU A 158 -4.88 4.12 8.60
N GLU A 159 -5.99 3.38 8.79
CA GLU A 159 -6.48 2.99 10.11
C GLU A 159 -5.48 2.11 10.87
N LYS A 160 -4.90 1.11 10.19
CA LYS A 160 -3.87 0.25 10.77
C LYS A 160 -2.64 1.06 11.21
N LEU A 161 -2.17 1.98 10.39
CA LEU A 161 -1.02 2.82 10.69
C LEU A 161 -1.32 3.81 11.82
N GLN A 162 -2.53 4.35 11.90
CA GLN A 162 -2.96 5.21 13.01
C GLN A 162 -2.97 4.47 14.34
N SER A 163 -3.45 3.24 14.38
CA SER A 163 -3.46 2.43 15.61
C SER A 163 -2.06 2.05 16.07
N SER A 164 -1.09 1.99 15.16
CA SER A 164 0.32 1.72 15.45
C SER A 164 1.12 2.95 15.86
N SER A 165 0.54 4.15 15.74
CA SER A 165 1.23 5.43 15.94
C SER A 165 1.41 5.83 17.40
N ALA A 166 0.83 5.09 18.34
CA ALA A 166 0.90 5.43 19.77
C ALA A 166 2.30 5.26 20.38
N ASP A 167 3.20 4.57 19.72
CA ASP A 167 4.55 4.27 20.20
C ASP A 167 5.59 4.99 19.33
N CYS A 168 5.98 6.19 19.77
CA CYS A 168 6.97 7.02 19.05
C CYS A 168 8.42 6.61 19.33
N ALA A 169 8.65 5.63 20.24
CA ALA A 169 9.98 5.12 20.57
C ALA A 169 10.18 3.74 19.97
N GLY A 170 11.28 3.52 19.30
CA GLY A 170 11.60 2.22 18.69
C GLY A 170 13.07 2.13 18.30
N PRO A 171 13.51 0.93 17.89
CA PRO A 171 14.92 0.67 17.62
C PRO A 171 15.44 1.32 16.33
N LEU A 172 14.56 1.77 15.44
CA LEU A 172 14.94 2.34 14.15
C LEU A 172 14.98 3.87 14.19
N GLN A 173 15.87 4.42 13.38
CA GLN A 173 15.98 5.86 13.11
C GLN A 173 15.45 6.16 11.71
N PRO A 174 14.17 6.59 11.56
CA PRO A 174 13.54 6.71 10.26
C PRO A 174 14.31 7.63 9.28
N LYS A 175 14.82 8.75 9.78
CA LYS A 175 15.58 9.70 8.95
C LYS A 175 16.89 9.13 8.43
N GLU A 176 17.62 8.40 9.25
CA GLU A 176 18.92 7.80 8.87
C GLU A 176 18.71 6.70 7.82
N LEU A 177 17.77 5.79 8.08
CA LEU A 177 17.41 4.75 7.12
C LEU A 177 16.84 5.34 5.82
N GLY A 178 16.00 6.36 5.93
CA GLY A 178 15.44 7.04 4.78
C GLY A 178 16.50 7.67 3.90
N THR A 179 17.47 8.35 4.51
CA THR A 179 18.61 8.95 3.77
C THR A 179 19.45 7.88 3.08
N ALA A 180 19.69 6.75 3.73
CA ALA A 180 20.42 5.63 3.13
C ALA A 180 19.66 5.04 1.93
N LEU A 181 18.34 4.88 2.02
CA LEU A 181 17.52 4.40 0.91
C LEU A 181 17.40 5.42 -0.23
N GLU A 182 17.37 6.71 0.07
CA GLU A 182 17.37 7.77 -0.96
C GLU A 182 18.64 7.70 -1.85
N ALA A 183 19.77 7.34 -1.27
CA ALA A 183 21.03 7.15 -2.02
C ALA A 183 20.99 5.94 -2.96
N MET A 184 20.05 5.02 -2.79
CA MET A 184 19.86 3.81 -3.62
C MET A 184 18.89 4.05 -4.78
N LYS A 185 18.34 5.24 -4.95
CA LYS A 185 17.52 5.58 -6.12
C LYS A 185 18.36 5.57 -7.38
N PRO A 186 17.85 5.05 -8.50
CA PRO A 186 18.54 5.17 -9.78
C PRO A 186 18.70 6.62 -10.18
N ASP A 187 19.82 6.92 -10.81
CA ASP A 187 20.06 8.25 -11.38
C ASP A 187 18.94 8.62 -12.36
N PRO A 188 18.46 9.86 -12.34
CA PRO A 188 17.48 10.30 -13.32
C PRO A 188 18.08 10.13 -14.73
N PRO A 189 17.28 9.66 -15.71
CA PRO A 189 17.76 9.48 -17.07
C PRO A 189 18.38 10.81 -17.57
N ALA A 190 19.59 10.74 -18.09
CA ALA A 190 20.28 11.89 -18.62
C ALA A 190 19.35 12.62 -19.60
N LYS A 191 19.02 13.87 -19.30
CA LYS A 191 18.26 14.70 -20.23
C LYS A 191 19.11 14.85 -21.46
N ASN A 192 18.75 14.17 -22.55
CA ASN A 192 19.31 14.44 -23.86
C ASN A 192 19.08 15.92 -24.14
N ARG A 193 20.12 16.71 -24.00
CA ARG A 193 20.16 18.08 -24.51
C ARG A 193 20.27 17.94 -26.03
N GLN A 194 19.15 18.04 -26.71
CA GLN A 194 19.10 18.38 -28.11
C GLN A 194 19.21 19.90 -28.26
#